data_006566ce34b2fef7b0274db9e33a43b0
#
_entry.id   006566ce34b2fef7b0274db9e33a43b0
#
_cell.length_a   1.000
_cell.length_b   1.000
_cell.length_c   1.000
_cell.angle_alpha   90.00
_cell.angle_beta   90.00
_cell.angle_gamma   90.00
#
_symmetry.space_group_name_H-M   'P 1'
#
loop_
_entity.id
_entity.type
_entity.pdbx_description
1 polymer ?
#
loop_
_entity_poly.entity_id
_entity_poly.type
_entity_poly.pdbx_seq_one_letter_code
_entity_poly.pdbx_strand_id
1 'polypeptide(L)'
;NLRLVAQQTYDFVFWADCSTGDHYNTDDLTNITVKGNYAGNNDEFDAFTGALLDYQVKGAFTENITLRRPFGQLNVKTLDMAAIPDPTLKPTKVKVAFTAVPTSFNAKKGEIGAATAAVEYTADVLSADGDLTVDYIWAPVEEATLADFSMTFLNGTTEISTNGDFKNIPIRRNYRTNVSGNLLTKQGTFNVTIDPEFYKPDINDYPELRAALANGGSVTLSDNMTVKEPLVVENGKTVEIDLNGHTITNETDVWAGNDWSLFSVRGGTLTIKNGTVKAKDNDCHACDVQYGGTLISEDGTFVGNISAVYVHEGKAEIKGGTFSIVQTETEGDPYRFLRNCYDSNRQAGKASIVVTGGTFENFNPADNAAEGAGTNFVDEGYKAVKIAETPAPNGTFQVVKNAKVDNADELIGALADPEIANIEVASDIDLAAKSSEELTFEEHKTIDIKEGVTLQLGSANFLTAEKGLTLTGKG
;
A
#
# COMPACT_ATOMS: atom_id res chain seq x y z
N ASN A 1 -1.37 0.02 38.35
CA ASN A 1 0.03 -0.37 38.60
C ASN A 1 0.05 -1.80 39.13
N LEU A 2 0.60 -2.75 38.34
CA LEU A 2 0.88 -4.11 38.76
C LEU A 2 2.20 -4.15 39.53
N ARG A 3 2.25 -4.95 40.60
CA ARG A 3 3.50 -5.24 41.28
C ARG A 3 3.91 -6.66 40.93
N LEU A 4 5.02 -6.81 40.23
CA LEU A 4 5.53 -8.09 39.75
C LEU A 4 6.91 -8.38 40.39
N VAL A 5 7.25 -9.65 40.47
CA VAL A 5 8.54 -10.11 41.01
C VAL A 5 9.57 -10.08 39.90
N ALA A 6 10.69 -9.38 40.11
CA ALA A 6 11.78 -9.36 39.14
C ALA A 6 12.37 -10.75 38.90
N GLN A 7 12.83 -11.03 37.69
CA GLN A 7 13.38 -12.28 37.19
C GLN A 7 12.35 -13.44 37.08
N GLN A 8 11.07 -13.18 37.33
CA GLN A 8 10.00 -14.13 37.04
C GLN A 8 9.41 -13.90 35.64
N THR A 9 8.89 -14.98 35.07
CA THR A 9 8.22 -14.96 33.76
C THR A 9 6.72 -14.92 33.97
N TYR A 10 6.03 -14.10 33.21
CA TYR A 10 4.59 -13.89 33.29
C TYR A 10 3.94 -13.96 31.91
N ASP A 11 2.69 -14.41 31.88
CA ASP A 11 1.79 -14.28 30.75
C ASP A 11 0.82 -13.15 31.03
N PHE A 12 0.74 -12.18 30.13
CA PHE A 12 -0.24 -11.12 30.17
C PHE A 12 -1.26 -11.37 29.08
N VAL A 13 -2.52 -11.50 29.46
CA VAL A 13 -3.63 -11.69 28.53
C VAL A 13 -4.59 -10.53 28.68
N PHE A 14 -5.01 -9.96 27.56
CA PHE A 14 -5.82 -8.77 27.52
C PHE A 14 -7.13 -9.04 26.81
N TRP A 15 -8.19 -8.47 27.35
CA TRP A 15 -9.51 -8.46 26.75
C TRP A 15 -10.13 -7.08 26.93
N ALA A 16 -10.80 -6.58 25.88
CA ALA A 16 -11.54 -5.34 25.89
C ALA A 16 -12.85 -5.55 25.11
N ASP A 17 -13.96 -5.15 25.69
CA ASP A 17 -15.28 -5.20 25.10
C ASP A 17 -16.10 -3.95 25.44
N CYS A 18 -17.32 -3.87 24.95
CA CYS A 18 -18.19 -2.73 25.18
C CYS A 18 -18.49 -2.54 26.66
N SER A 19 -18.22 -1.34 27.18
CA SER A 19 -18.41 -1.01 28.60
C SER A 19 -19.88 -0.94 29.05
N THR A 20 -20.82 -0.80 28.09
CA THR A 20 -22.26 -0.71 28.34
C THR A 20 -22.95 -2.07 28.27
N GLY A 21 -22.30 -3.07 27.65
CA GLY A 21 -22.79 -4.43 27.49
C GLY A 21 -22.09 -5.40 28.45
N ASP A 22 -22.82 -6.38 28.95
CA ASP A 22 -22.28 -7.53 29.70
C ASP A 22 -22.47 -8.79 28.85
N HIS A 23 -21.79 -8.81 27.67
CA HIS A 23 -22.02 -9.80 26.63
C HIS A 23 -21.10 -11.02 26.74
N TYR A 24 -20.03 -10.94 27.55
CA TYR A 24 -19.02 -11.99 27.64
C TYR A 24 -18.77 -12.45 29.07
N ASN A 25 -18.62 -13.76 29.25
CA ASN A 25 -18.04 -14.30 30.47
C ASN A 25 -16.52 -14.32 30.33
N THR A 26 -15.85 -13.43 31.06
CA THR A 26 -14.42 -13.20 31.05
C THR A 26 -13.73 -13.59 32.36
N ASP A 27 -14.40 -14.35 33.23
CA ASP A 27 -13.81 -14.86 34.50
C ASP A 27 -12.60 -15.75 34.21
N ASP A 28 -12.61 -16.43 33.08
CA ASP A 28 -11.49 -17.22 32.58
C ASP A 28 -11.16 -16.83 31.13
N LEU A 29 -10.09 -16.05 30.93
CA LEU A 29 -9.64 -15.61 29.59
C LEU A 29 -9.11 -16.77 28.71
N THR A 30 -8.97 -17.97 29.24
CA THR A 30 -8.66 -19.16 28.43
C THR A 30 -9.92 -19.84 27.87
N ASN A 31 -11.11 -19.40 28.29
CA ASN A 31 -12.39 -19.93 27.82
C ASN A 31 -13.49 -18.86 27.87
N ILE A 32 -13.34 -17.81 27.08
CA ILE A 32 -14.31 -16.73 26.98
C ILE A 32 -15.52 -17.22 26.19
N THR A 33 -16.73 -16.98 26.72
CA THR A 33 -18.01 -17.36 26.11
C THR A 33 -18.97 -16.20 26.04
N VAL A 34 -19.93 -16.26 25.12
CA VAL A 34 -21.03 -15.27 25.07
C VAL A 34 -21.95 -15.49 26.28
N LYS A 35 -22.34 -14.40 26.93
CA LYS A 35 -23.26 -14.35 28.05
C LYS A 35 -24.69 -14.16 27.56
N GLY A 36 -25.58 -15.03 27.92
CA GLY A 36 -26.96 -14.98 27.45
C GLY A 36 -27.14 -15.37 25.98
N ASN A 37 -28.08 -14.74 25.31
CA ASN A 37 -28.40 -15.03 23.91
C ASN A 37 -27.64 -14.09 22.99
N TYR A 38 -26.95 -14.63 22.02
CA TYR A 38 -26.37 -13.85 20.94
C TYR A 38 -27.47 -13.28 20.02
N ALA A 39 -27.29 -12.06 19.55
CA ALA A 39 -28.08 -11.45 18.49
C ALA A 39 -27.17 -10.63 17.57
N GLY A 40 -27.34 -10.81 16.26
CA GLY A 40 -26.70 -9.93 15.27
C GLY A 40 -27.28 -8.51 15.28
N ASN A 41 -26.72 -7.64 14.47
CA ASN A 41 -27.04 -6.22 14.40
C ASN A 41 -26.83 -5.47 15.72
N ASN A 42 -25.88 -5.93 16.51
CA ASN A 42 -25.54 -5.35 17.80
C ASN A 42 -24.01 -5.22 17.93
N ASP A 43 -23.50 -4.00 17.74
CA ASP A 43 -22.07 -3.69 17.82
C ASP A 43 -21.50 -3.80 19.25
N GLU A 44 -22.36 -3.95 20.29
CA GLU A 44 -21.90 -4.24 21.64
C GLU A 44 -21.24 -5.63 21.78
N PHE A 45 -21.43 -6.51 20.79
CA PHE A 45 -20.72 -7.79 20.70
C PHE A 45 -19.29 -7.65 20.10
N ASP A 46 -18.87 -6.47 19.66
CA ASP A 46 -17.49 -6.28 19.24
C ASP A 46 -16.55 -6.31 20.45
N ALA A 47 -15.42 -7.01 20.32
CA ALA A 47 -14.42 -7.14 21.36
C ALA A 47 -13.02 -7.33 20.77
N PHE A 48 -12.02 -7.11 21.62
CA PHE A 48 -10.61 -7.15 21.23
C PHE A 48 -9.80 -7.96 22.24
N THR A 49 -8.79 -8.68 21.76
CA THR A 49 -7.90 -9.50 22.57
C THR A 49 -6.46 -9.36 22.12
N GLY A 50 -5.53 -9.57 23.06
CA GLY A 50 -4.10 -9.64 22.82
C GLY A 50 -3.41 -10.38 23.95
N ALA A 51 -2.21 -10.88 23.71
CA ALA A 51 -1.42 -11.55 24.73
C ALA A 51 0.07 -11.22 24.56
N LEU A 52 0.77 -11.12 25.70
CA LEU A 52 2.21 -11.08 25.80
C LEU A 52 2.63 -12.26 26.68
N LEU A 53 3.15 -13.30 26.07
CA LEU A 53 3.46 -14.56 26.74
C LEU A 53 4.94 -14.68 27.03
N ASP A 54 5.28 -15.46 28.06
CA ASP A 54 6.65 -15.78 28.46
C ASP A 54 7.53 -14.54 28.71
N TYR A 55 6.92 -13.43 29.15
CA TYR A 55 7.64 -12.18 29.39
C TYR A 55 8.40 -12.20 30.70
N GLN A 56 9.73 -12.13 30.63
CA GLN A 56 10.57 -12.07 31.83
C GLN A 56 10.71 -10.64 32.36
N VAL A 57 10.20 -10.37 33.54
CA VAL A 57 10.29 -9.05 34.18
C VAL A 57 11.69 -8.82 34.71
N LYS A 58 12.47 -7.93 34.12
CA LYS A 58 13.84 -7.58 34.56
C LYS A 58 13.90 -6.32 35.43
N GLY A 59 12.86 -5.49 35.40
CA GLY A 59 12.76 -4.22 36.11
C GLY A 59 11.45 -3.50 35.74
N ALA A 60 11.38 -2.21 35.92
CA ALA A 60 10.27 -1.40 35.40
C ALA A 60 10.28 -1.47 33.88
N PHE A 61 9.09 -1.63 33.26
CA PHE A 61 8.95 -1.76 31.83
C PHE A 61 7.66 -1.08 31.34
N THR A 62 7.63 -0.79 30.06
CA THR A 62 6.47 -0.35 29.31
C THR A 62 6.41 -1.18 28.03
N GLU A 63 5.27 -1.78 27.74
CA GLU A 63 5.05 -2.57 26.54
C GLU A 63 3.78 -2.08 25.82
N ASN A 64 3.83 -2.07 24.50
CA ASN A 64 2.70 -1.77 23.65
C ASN A 64 2.06 -3.08 23.19
N ILE A 65 0.80 -3.29 23.50
CA ILE A 65 0.06 -4.49 23.13
C ILE A 65 -1.02 -4.11 22.12
N THR A 66 -0.93 -4.68 20.92
CA THR A 66 -1.99 -4.55 19.92
C THR A 66 -3.12 -5.51 20.23
N LEU A 67 -4.31 -4.98 20.44
CA LEU A 67 -5.52 -5.78 20.57
C LEU A 67 -6.17 -5.95 19.21
N ARG A 68 -6.63 -7.17 18.90
CA ARG A 68 -7.30 -7.53 17.65
C ARG A 68 -8.61 -8.23 17.93
N ARG A 69 -9.56 -8.11 17.00
CA ARG A 69 -10.84 -8.82 17.12
C ARG A 69 -10.63 -10.33 17.08
N PRO A 70 -11.25 -11.08 18.00
CA PRO A 70 -11.24 -12.55 17.94
C PRO A 70 -12.25 -13.10 16.94
N PHE A 71 -13.00 -12.25 16.27
CA PHE A 71 -14.10 -12.57 15.35
C PHE A 71 -13.71 -12.37 13.89
N GLY A 72 -14.42 -13.10 13.00
CA GLY A 72 -14.74 -12.63 11.67
C GLY A 72 -16.09 -11.91 11.70
N GLN A 73 -16.24 -10.80 11.00
CA GLN A 73 -17.52 -10.14 10.83
C GLN A 73 -18.19 -10.65 9.56
N LEU A 74 -19.44 -11.08 9.66
CA LEU A 74 -20.28 -11.45 8.53
C LEU A 74 -21.29 -10.34 8.27
N ASN A 75 -21.27 -9.75 7.08
CA ASN A 75 -22.23 -8.77 6.62
C ASN A 75 -23.07 -9.36 5.49
N VAL A 76 -24.38 -9.24 5.59
CA VAL A 76 -25.29 -9.70 4.54
C VAL A 76 -26.11 -8.55 4.00
N LYS A 77 -26.06 -8.35 2.67
CA LYS A 77 -26.77 -7.30 1.96
C LYS A 77 -27.60 -7.87 0.82
N THR A 78 -28.86 -7.42 0.70
CA THR A 78 -29.67 -7.69 -0.48
C THR A 78 -29.61 -6.52 -1.47
N LEU A 79 -29.52 -6.84 -2.76
CA LEU A 79 -29.43 -5.83 -3.84
C LEU A 79 -30.78 -5.55 -4.51
N ASP A 80 -31.81 -6.31 -4.19
CA ASP A 80 -33.11 -6.26 -4.84
C ASP A 80 -34.22 -5.61 -3.99
N MET A 81 -33.89 -5.00 -2.84
CA MET A 81 -34.84 -4.29 -1.97
C MET A 81 -35.64 -3.20 -2.70
N ALA A 82 -34.96 -2.43 -3.56
CA ALA A 82 -35.58 -1.37 -4.35
C ALA A 82 -36.49 -1.91 -5.46
N ALA A 83 -36.24 -3.12 -5.95
CA ALA A 83 -36.99 -3.74 -7.03
C ALA A 83 -38.34 -4.31 -6.58
N ILE A 84 -38.61 -4.39 -5.27
CA ILE A 84 -39.85 -4.89 -4.72
C ILE A 84 -40.87 -3.72 -4.64
N PRO A 85 -41.92 -3.71 -5.48
CA PRO A 85 -42.87 -2.60 -5.51
C PRO A 85 -43.85 -2.60 -4.33
N ASP A 86 -44.18 -3.78 -3.81
CA ASP A 86 -45.13 -3.95 -2.71
C ASP A 86 -44.41 -3.81 -1.37
N PRO A 87 -44.73 -2.77 -0.58
CA PRO A 87 -44.06 -2.54 0.72
C PRO A 87 -44.32 -3.65 1.74
N THR A 88 -45.39 -4.45 1.58
CA THR A 88 -45.68 -5.60 2.45
C THR A 88 -44.74 -6.78 2.23
N LEU A 89 -44.07 -6.81 1.08
CA LEU A 89 -43.06 -7.81 0.72
C LEU A 89 -41.61 -7.33 0.98
N LYS A 90 -41.44 -6.11 1.48
CA LYS A 90 -40.15 -5.63 1.93
C LYS A 90 -39.89 -6.05 3.37
N PRO A 91 -38.77 -6.72 3.65
CA PRO A 91 -38.47 -7.10 5.02
C PRO A 91 -38.17 -5.88 5.89
N THR A 92 -38.73 -5.89 7.09
CA THR A 92 -38.38 -4.98 8.18
C THR A 92 -37.56 -5.69 9.24
N LYS A 93 -37.63 -7.04 9.25
CA LYS A 93 -36.85 -7.91 10.15
C LYS A 93 -36.27 -9.08 9.38
N VAL A 94 -35.22 -9.63 9.92
CA VAL A 94 -34.60 -10.85 9.47
C VAL A 94 -34.40 -11.80 10.66
N LYS A 95 -34.76 -13.07 10.47
CA LYS A 95 -34.44 -14.16 11.39
C LYS A 95 -33.27 -14.93 10.77
N VAL A 96 -32.17 -15.02 11.48
CA VAL A 96 -30.97 -15.75 11.06
C VAL A 96 -30.83 -17.02 11.90
N ALA A 97 -30.51 -18.12 11.23
CA ALA A 97 -30.30 -19.40 11.91
C ALA A 97 -29.03 -20.07 11.41
N PHE A 98 -27.98 -20.02 12.24
CA PHE A 98 -26.72 -20.73 12.04
C PHE A 98 -26.85 -22.16 12.57
N THR A 99 -26.39 -23.14 11.81
CA THR A 99 -26.44 -24.55 12.21
C THR A 99 -25.39 -24.90 13.25
N ALA A 100 -24.21 -24.28 13.19
CA ALA A 100 -23.12 -24.49 14.14
C ALA A 100 -22.14 -23.30 14.09
N VAL A 101 -21.93 -22.64 15.21
CA VAL A 101 -20.88 -21.63 15.38
C VAL A 101 -20.04 -21.97 16.61
N PRO A 102 -18.74 -21.63 16.64
CA PRO A 102 -17.91 -21.83 17.82
C PRO A 102 -18.49 -21.11 19.03
N THR A 103 -18.41 -21.73 20.22
CA THR A 103 -19.06 -21.20 21.43
C THR A 103 -18.10 -20.48 22.37
N SER A 104 -16.79 -20.61 22.15
CA SER A 104 -15.79 -19.99 23.04
C SER A 104 -14.51 -19.61 22.32
N PHE A 105 -13.73 -18.77 22.99
CA PHE A 105 -12.43 -18.31 22.56
C PHE A 105 -11.41 -18.35 23.70
N ASN A 106 -10.18 -18.81 23.39
CA ASN A 106 -9.04 -18.79 24.29
C ASN A 106 -8.14 -17.61 23.98
N ALA A 107 -8.21 -16.53 24.74
CA ALA A 107 -7.44 -15.33 24.51
C ALA A 107 -5.94 -15.51 24.74
N LYS A 108 -5.53 -16.43 25.62
CA LYS A 108 -4.11 -16.74 25.85
C LYS A 108 -3.46 -17.39 24.64
N LYS A 109 -4.14 -18.35 24.00
CA LYS A 109 -3.63 -19.06 22.82
C LYS A 109 -3.99 -18.36 21.51
N GLY A 110 -5.01 -17.50 21.54
CA GLY A 110 -5.58 -16.92 20.33
C GLY A 110 -6.31 -17.97 19.49
N GLU A 111 -7.05 -18.89 20.08
CA GLU A 111 -7.71 -20.02 19.39
C GLU A 111 -9.20 -20.05 19.70
N ILE A 112 -10.00 -20.49 18.72
CA ILE A 112 -11.41 -20.80 18.93
C ILE A 112 -11.56 -22.12 19.71
N GLY A 113 -12.61 -22.23 20.53
CA GLY A 113 -12.96 -23.50 21.18
C GLY A 113 -13.48 -24.54 20.19
N ALA A 114 -13.30 -25.81 20.52
CA ALA A 114 -13.74 -26.92 19.66
C ALA A 114 -15.27 -27.16 19.70
N ALA A 115 -15.96 -26.66 20.73
CA ALA A 115 -17.41 -26.82 20.85
C ALA A 115 -18.15 -25.82 19.95
N THR A 116 -19.21 -26.31 19.31
CA THR A 116 -20.11 -25.50 18.48
C THR A 116 -21.56 -25.63 18.97
N ALA A 117 -22.37 -24.62 18.66
CA ALA A 117 -23.81 -24.66 18.91
C ALA A 117 -24.57 -23.99 17.74
N ALA A 118 -25.83 -24.41 17.60
CA ALA A 118 -26.77 -23.67 16.75
C ALA A 118 -27.13 -22.35 17.42
N VAL A 119 -27.21 -21.28 16.61
CA VAL A 119 -27.59 -19.94 17.07
C VAL A 119 -28.70 -19.42 16.16
N GLU A 120 -29.77 -18.95 16.78
CA GLU A 120 -30.88 -18.34 16.07
C GLU A 120 -31.27 -17.01 16.76
N TYR A 121 -31.50 -15.99 15.96
CA TYR A 121 -31.99 -14.70 16.44
C TYR A 121 -32.87 -14.01 15.40
N THR A 122 -33.62 -13.01 15.84
CA THR A 122 -34.40 -12.12 14.96
C THR A 122 -34.02 -10.69 15.27
N ALA A 123 -33.66 -9.91 14.25
CA ALA A 123 -33.31 -8.50 14.38
C ALA A 123 -34.02 -7.64 13.32
N ASP A 124 -34.12 -6.35 13.56
CA ASP A 124 -34.50 -5.38 12.54
C ASP A 124 -33.44 -5.34 11.44
N VAL A 125 -33.82 -5.14 10.17
CA VAL A 125 -32.85 -4.89 9.10
C VAL A 125 -32.09 -3.59 9.37
N LEU A 126 -30.80 -3.55 9.00
CA LEU A 126 -29.94 -2.38 9.31
C LEU A 126 -30.30 -1.15 8.48
N SER A 127 -30.73 -1.33 7.24
CA SER A 127 -31.09 -0.22 6.37
C SER A 127 -32.19 -0.55 5.38
N ALA A 128 -32.94 0.48 4.95
CA ALA A 128 -33.90 0.37 3.86
C ALA A 128 -33.21 0.14 2.49
N ASP A 129 -31.90 0.35 2.39
CA ASP A 129 -31.08 0.17 1.20
C ASP A 129 -30.58 -1.27 1.03
N GLY A 130 -31.01 -2.17 1.91
CA GLY A 130 -30.79 -3.60 1.78
C GLY A 130 -29.71 -4.18 2.67
N ASP A 131 -29.08 -3.43 3.56
CA ASP A 131 -28.20 -3.99 4.59
C ASP A 131 -29.05 -4.76 5.60
N LEU A 132 -28.83 -6.06 5.71
CA LEU A 132 -29.70 -6.97 6.47
C LEU A 132 -29.10 -7.27 7.84
N THR A 133 -27.89 -7.84 7.87
CA THR A 133 -27.25 -8.24 9.14
C THR A 133 -25.75 -7.94 9.19
N VAL A 134 -25.29 -7.73 10.42
CA VAL A 134 -23.88 -7.78 10.83
C VAL A 134 -23.76 -8.75 12.00
N ASP A 135 -22.86 -9.73 11.86
CA ASP A 135 -22.63 -10.76 12.86
C ASP A 135 -21.15 -10.86 13.23
N TYR A 136 -20.89 -11.02 14.55
CA TYR A 136 -19.55 -11.23 15.10
C TYR A 136 -19.40 -12.70 15.49
N ILE A 137 -18.64 -13.47 14.72
CA ILE A 137 -18.51 -14.91 14.87
C ILE A 137 -17.07 -15.27 15.22
N TRP A 138 -16.85 -16.04 16.28
CA TRP A 138 -15.53 -16.55 16.61
C TRP A 138 -14.88 -17.21 15.40
N ALA A 139 -13.71 -16.76 15.01
CA ALA A 139 -13.05 -17.23 13.80
C ALA A 139 -11.57 -17.56 14.03
N PRO A 140 -11.01 -18.54 13.29
CA PRO A 140 -9.59 -18.85 13.35
C PRO A 140 -8.76 -17.79 12.60
N VAL A 141 -7.45 -17.78 12.81
CA VAL A 141 -6.49 -16.92 12.09
C VAL A 141 -6.45 -17.26 10.61
N GLU A 142 -6.45 -18.55 10.30
CA GLU A 142 -6.55 -19.02 8.92
C GLU A 142 -7.99 -18.97 8.44
N GLU A 143 -8.17 -18.86 7.14
CA GLU A 143 -9.50 -18.88 6.55
C GLU A 143 -10.19 -20.24 6.80
N ALA A 144 -11.43 -20.19 7.26
CA ALA A 144 -12.28 -21.35 7.47
C ALA A 144 -13.61 -21.16 6.76
N THR A 145 -14.37 -22.21 6.60
CA THR A 145 -15.74 -22.17 6.08
C THR A 145 -16.71 -22.09 7.25
N LEU A 146 -17.57 -21.08 7.24
CA LEU A 146 -18.68 -20.97 8.17
C LEU A 146 -19.68 -22.11 7.93
N ALA A 147 -20.25 -22.64 9.00
CA ALA A 147 -21.33 -23.61 8.89
C ALA A 147 -22.55 -23.01 8.16
N ASP A 148 -23.27 -23.83 7.42
CA ASP A 148 -24.44 -23.42 6.67
C ASP A 148 -25.44 -22.66 7.56
N PHE A 149 -26.04 -21.61 7.01
CA PHE A 149 -27.08 -20.85 7.71
C PHE A 149 -28.24 -20.50 6.77
N SER A 150 -29.34 -20.08 7.36
CA SER A 150 -30.53 -19.62 6.64
C SER A 150 -30.98 -18.26 7.17
N MET A 151 -31.66 -17.53 6.30
CA MET A 151 -32.29 -16.24 6.63
C MET A 151 -33.77 -16.29 6.24
N THR A 152 -34.63 -16.00 7.22
CA THR A 152 -36.08 -15.80 6.99
C THR A 152 -36.37 -14.31 7.03
N PHE A 153 -36.94 -13.81 5.97
CA PHE A 153 -37.32 -12.40 5.81
C PHE A 153 -38.74 -12.17 6.33
N LEU A 154 -38.92 -11.14 7.16
CA LEU A 154 -40.19 -10.86 7.78
C LEU A 154 -40.59 -9.39 7.55
N ASN A 155 -41.88 -9.15 7.33
CA ASN A 155 -42.48 -7.81 7.47
C ASN A 155 -43.26 -7.78 8.78
N GLY A 156 -42.73 -7.08 9.80
CA GLY A 156 -43.21 -7.18 11.17
C GLY A 156 -43.03 -8.60 11.72
N THR A 157 -44.14 -9.30 11.91
CA THR A 157 -44.16 -10.73 12.35
C THR A 157 -44.54 -11.70 11.22
N THR A 158 -44.86 -11.18 10.04
CA THR A 158 -45.29 -11.99 8.89
C THR A 158 -44.09 -12.45 8.09
N GLU A 159 -43.94 -13.74 7.91
CA GLU A 159 -42.91 -14.33 7.05
C GLU A 159 -43.20 -14.01 5.59
N ILE A 160 -42.20 -13.49 4.88
CA ILE A 160 -42.22 -13.20 3.45
C ILE A 160 -41.64 -14.39 2.67
N SER A 161 -40.44 -14.79 3.03
CA SER A 161 -39.70 -15.88 2.38
C SER A 161 -38.53 -16.33 3.25
N THR A 162 -37.99 -17.53 2.96
CA THR A 162 -36.78 -18.06 3.57
C THR A 162 -35.76 -18.40 2.49
N ASN A 163 -34.50 -17.98 2.70
CA ASN A 163 -33.35 -18.39 1.90
C ASN A 163 -32.44 -19.27 2.77
N GLY A 164 -32.25 -20.52 2.38
CA GLY A 164 -31.44 -21.52 3.08
C GLY A 164 -30.13 -21.90 2.40
N ASP A 165 -29.73 -21.17 1.37
CA ASP A 165 -28.62 -21.56 0.50
C ASP A 165 -27.28 -20.86 0.84
N PHE A 166 -27.14 -20.32 2.07
CA PHE A 166 -25.89 -19.73 2.54
C PHE A 166 -24.90 -20.83 2.92
N LYS A 167 -24.10 -21.24 1.94
CA LYS A 167 -23.12 -22.34 2.04
C LYS A 167 -21.77 -21.90 1.54
N ASN A 168 -20.73 -22.57 2.06
CA ASN A 168 -19.34 -22.30 1.69
C ASN A 168 -18.93 -20.83 1.86
N ILE A 169 -19.49 -20.18 2.87
CA ILE A 169 -19.14 -18.79 3.19
C ILE A 169 -17.81 -18.80 3.95
N PRO A 170 -16.75 -18.17 3.42
CA PRO A 170 -15.48 -18.07 4.11
C PRO A 170 -15.58 -17.13 5.30
N ILE A 171 -14.89 -17.47 6.39
CA ILE A 171 -14.76 -16.63 7.57
C ILE A 171 -13.31 -16.67 8.07
N ARG A 172 -12.82 -15.53 8.48
CA ARG A 172 -11.47 -15.39 9.01
C ARG A 172 -11.43 -14.35 10.12
N ARG A 173 -10.64 -14.62 11.14
CA ARG A 173 -10.48 -13.71 12.27
C ARG A 173 -9.91 -12.37 11.83
N ASN A 174 -10.51 -11.28 12.33
CA ASN A 174 -10.15 -9.89 12.03
C ASN A 174 -10.35 -9.51 10.54
N TYR A 175 -11.21 -10.24 9.84
CA TYR A 175 -11.63 -9.96 8.46
C TYR A 175 -13.14 -9.77 8.40
N ARG A 176 -13.58 -9.06 7.37
CA ARG A 176 -14.99 -8.85 7.04
C ARG A 176 -15.35 -9.74 5.85
N THR A 177 -16.33 -10.62 6.05
CA THR A 177 -16.96 -11.37 4.95
C THR A 177 -18.22 -10.65 4.54
N ASN A 178 -18.31 -10.22 3.29
CA ASN A 178 -19.48 -9.54 2.74
C ASN A 178 -20.19 -10.48 1.78
N VAL A 179 -21.45 -10.76 2.06
CA VAL A 179 -22.36 -11.53 1.20
C VAL A 179 -23.37 -10.57 0.60
N SER A 180 -23.44 -10.50 -0.72
CA SER A 180 -24.37 -9.62 -1.43
C SER A 180 -25.02 -10.30 -2.62
N GLY A 181 -26.31 -10.08 -2.83
CA GLY A 181 -27.06 -10.67 -3.95
C GLY A 181 -28.52 -10.30 -3.95
N ASN A 182 -29.27 -10.83 -4.89
CA ASN A 182 -30.72 -10.66 -4.98
C ASN A 182 -31.43 -11.67 -4.07
N LEU A 183 -31.25 -11.50 -2.75
CA LEU A 183 -31.61 -12.51 -1.76
C LEU A 183 -33.12 -12.67 -1.55
N LEU A 184 -33.92 -11.68 -1.93
CA LEU A 184 -35.37 -11.66 -1.75
C LEU A 184 -36.10 -12.31 -2.93
N THR A 185 -35.58 -12.18 -4.16
CA THR A 185 -36.23 -12.64 -5.37
C THR A 185 -35.59 -13.87 -6.01
N LYS A 186 -34.32 -14.17 -5.66
CA LYS A 186 -33.57 -15.30 -6.21
C LYS A 186 -32.84 -16.03 -5.11
N GLN A 187 -33.19 -17.26 -4.84
CA GLN A 187 -32.43 -18.11 -3.92
C GLN A 187 -31.11 -18.58 -4.55
N GLY A 188 -30.05 -18.67 -3.74
CA GLY A 188 -28.78 -19.28 -4.12
C GLY A 188 -27.87 -18.47 -5.06
N THR A 189 -28.19 -17.21 -5.37
CA THR A 189 -27.35 -16.34 -6.21
C THR A 189 -26.83 -15.15 -5.40
N PHE A 190 -25.63 -15.26 -4.89
CA PHE A 190 -24.95 -14.16 -4.17
C PHE A 190 -23.45 -14.18 -4.45
N ASN A 191 -22.82 -13.03 -4.29
CA ASN A 191 -21.38 -12.85 -4.30
C ASN A 191 -20.85 -12.84 -2.87
N VAL A 192 -19.70 -13.45 -2.68
CA VAL A 192 -18.98 -13.40 -1.41
C VAL A 192 -17.63 -12.77 -1.64
N THR A 193 -17.30 -11.77 -0.82
CA THR A 193 -15.96 -11.18 -0.78
C THR A 193 -15.44 -11.22 0.65
N ILE A 194 -14.16 -11.48 0.81
CA ILE A 194 -13.44 -11.30 2.07
C ILE A 194 -12.65 -10.00 1.96
N ASP A 195 -12.90 -9.11 2.91
CA ASP A 195 -12.24 -7.83 3.01
C ASP A 195 -11.30 -7.86 4.23
N PRO A 196 -9.99 -7.72 4.04
CA PRO A 196 -9.04 -7.61 5.13
C PRO A 196 -9.25 -6.36 5.99
N GLU A 197 -10.03 -5.39 5.50
CA GLU A 197 -10.27 -4.10 6.14
C GLU A 197 -11.33 -4.11 7.24
N PHE A 198 -11.56 -5.21 7.94
CA PHE A 198 -12.32 -5.15 9.19
C PHE A 198 -11.60 -4.27 10.23
N TYR A 199 -10.33 -4.15 10.08
CA TYR A 199 -9.47 -3.23 10.77
C TYR A 199 -9.13 -2.06 9.85
N LYS A 200 -9.86 -0.95 9.93
CA LYS A 200 -9.28 0.35 9.59
C LYS A 200 -8.41 0.73 10.78
N PRO A 201 -7.08 0.74 10.65
CA PRO A 201 -6.26 1.34 11.69
C PRO A 201 -6.80 2.77 11.89
N ASP A 202 -6.95 3.17 13.13
CA ASP A 202 -7.11 4.59 13.45
C ASP A 202 -5.98 5.31 12.68
N ILE A 203 -6.32 6.35 11.91
CA ILE A 203 -5.40 7.06 11.00
C ILE A 203 -4.10 7.49 11.72
N ASN A 204 -4.12 7.49 13.04
CA ASN A 204 -3.00 7.84 13.93
C ASN A 204 -2.28 6.63 14.55
N ASP A 205 -2.76 5.41 14.36
CA ASP A 205 -2.07 4.19 14.78
C ASP A 205 -1.90 3.28 13.57
N TYR A 206 -0.68 3.08 13.14
CA TYR A 206 -0.29 2.32 11.95
C TYR A 206 0.39 0.97 12.31
N PRO A 207 -0.30 0.07 13.06
CA PRO A 207 0.31 -1.14 13.58
C PRO A 207 0.77 -2.11 12.49
N GLU A 208 0.09 -2.15 11.35
CA GLU A 208 0.49 -3.00 10.21
C GLU A 208 1.76 -2.49 9.56
N LEU A 209 1.86 -1.16 9.35
CA LEU A 209 3.09 -0.55 8.89
C LEU A 209 4.22 -0.74 9.89
N ARG A 210 3.98 -0.52 11.19
CA ARG A 210 4.97 -0.77 12.25
C ARG A 210 5.37 -2.25 12.30
N ALA A 211 4.44 -3.17 12.15
CA ALA A 211 4.72 -4.60 12.10
C ALA A 211 5.58 -4.97 10.88
N ALA A 212 5.27 -4.40 9.70
CA ALA A 212 6.06 -4.59 8.49
C ALA A 212 7.49 -4.01 8.65
N LEU A 213 7.62 -2.81 9.21
CA LEU A 213 8.92 -2.20 9.50
C LEU A 213 9.76 -3.04 10.48
N ALA A 214 9.12 -3.57 11.54
CA ALA A 214 9.80 -4.35 12.57
C ALA A 214 10.16 -5.79 12.13
N ASN A 215 9.30 -6.42 11.35
CA ASN A 215 9.42 -7.85 11.01
C ASN A 215 9.83 -8.12 9.56
N GLY A 216 9.69 -7.13 8.67
CA GLY A 216 9.71 -7.30 7.23
C GLY A 216 8.33 -7.68 6.69
N GLY A 217 8.18 -7.68 5.37
CA GLY A 217 6.94 -8.01 4.67
C GLY A 217 6.35 -6.85 3.90
N SER A 218 5.15 -7.04 3.36
CA SER A 218 4.47 -6.06 2.53
C SER A 218 3.28 -5.45 3.27
N VAL A 219 3.02 -4.17 3.02
CA VAL A 219 1.84 -3.45 3.52
C VAL A 219 1.27 -2.58 2.41
N THR A 220 -0.07 -2.55 2.33
CA THR A 220 -0.82 -1.65 1.44
C THR A 220 -1.58 -0.65 2.30
N LEU A 221 -1.46 0.64 2.00
CA LEU A 221 -2.19 1.65 2.74
C LEU A 221 -3.66 1.70 2.32
N SER A 222 -4.52 1.94 3.28
CA SER A 222 -5.96 2.13 3.06
C SER A 222 -6.41 3.58 3.21
N ASP A 223 -5.54 4.47 3.72
CA ASP A 223 -5.84 5.89 3.95
C ASP A 223 -4.56 6.73 4.00
N ASN A 224 -4.71 8.06 3.97
CA ASN A 224 -3.62 8.98 4.23
C ASN A 224 -3.13 8.85 5.68
N MET A 225 -1.83 9.04 5.88
CA MET A 225 -1.21 8.83 7.18
C MET A 225 -0.31 10.01 7.56
N THR A 226 -0.45 10.48 8.80
CA THR A 226 0.47 11.44 9.41
C THR A 226 1.19 10.77 10.56
N VAL A 227 2.51 10.62 10.45
CA VAL A 227 3.30 9.93 11.47
C VAL A 227 3.98 10.92 12.41
N LYS A 228 4.21 10.50 13.66
CA LYS A 228 4.82 11.31 14.72
C LYS A 228 6.27 10.96 14.98
N GLU A 229 6.79 9.96 14.33
CA GLU A 229 8.15 9.45 14.46
C GLU A 229 8.65 8.96 13.11
N PRO A 230 9.97 8.90 12.88
CA PRO A 230 10.52 8.34 11.67
C PRO A 230 10.12 6.88 11.48
N LEU A 231 9.85 6.52 10.24
CA LEU A 231 9.58 5.14 9.84
C LEU A 231 10.91 4.47 9.48
N VAL A 232 11.38 3.58 10.35
CA VAL A 232 12.71 3.00 10.24
C VAL A 232 12.66 1.57 9.74
N VAL A 233 13.47 1.26 8.71
CA VAL A 233 13.71 -0.11 8.23
C VAL A 233 15.10 -0.55 8.67
N GLU A 234 15.15 -1.38 9.69
CA GLU A 234 16.39 -1.83 10.31
C GLU A 234 17.10 -2.94 9.52
N ASN A 235 18.37 -3.16 9.85
CA ASN A 235 19.23 -4.16 9.22
C ASN A 235 18.56 -5.56 9.13
N GLY A 236 18.67 -6.17 7.96
CA GLY A 236 18.13 -7.50 7.67
C GLY A 236 16.61 -7.54 7.44
N LYS A 237 15.92 -6.40 7.45
CA LYS A 237 14.50 -6.32 7.13
C LYS A 237 14.31 -5.96 5.66
N THR A 238 13.32 -6.59 5.03
CA THR A 238 12.85 -6.25 3.68
C THR A 238 11.39 -5.86 3.79
N VAL A 239 11.08 -4.63 3.42
CA VAL A 239 9.74 -4.05 3.54
C VAL A 239 9.31 -3.52 2.18
N GLU A 240 8.09 -3.84 1.79
CA GLU A 240 7.43 -3.27 0.61
C GLU A 240 6.20 -2.48 1.06
N ILE A 241 6.09 -1.23 0.64
CA ILE A 241 4.96 -0.35 0.94
C ILE A 241 4.28 0.04 -0.37
N ASP A 242 3.05 -0.44 -0.55
CA ASP A 242 2.15 0.05 -1.57
C ASP A 242 1.30 1.16 -0.95
N LEU A 243 1.55 2.39 -1.38
CA LEU A 243 0.81 3.55 -0.87
C LEU A 243 -0.62 3.63 -1.42
N ASN A 244 -0.96 2.85 -2.45
CA ASN A 244 -2.32 2.70 -3.00
C ASN A 244 -3.05 4.03 -3.26
N GLY A 245 -2.32 5.02 -3.75
CA GLY A 245 -2.83 6.38 -4.01
C GLY A 245 -2.84 7.31 -2.79
N HIS A 246 -2.48 6.81 -1.60
CA HIS A 246 -2.49 7.59 -0.37
C HIS A 246 -1.17 8.33 -0.11
N THR A 247 -1.23 9.25 0.85
CA THR A 247 -0.08 10.07 1.28
C THR A 247 0.37 9.67 2.68
N ILE A 248 1.69 9.42 2.83
CA ILE A 248 2.34 9.42 4.13
C ILE A 248 3.07 10.76 4.30
N THR A 249 2.83 11.42 5.43
CA THR A 249 3.55 12.62 5.85
C THR A 249 3.89 12.55 7.34
N ASN A 250 4.73 13.45 7.82
CA ASN A 250 5.04 13.55 9.23
C ASN A 250 4.55 14.89 9.82
N GLU A 251 4.23 14.88 11.13
CA GLU A 251 3.81 16.09 11.83
C GLU A 251 4.97 17.08 11.90
N THR A 252 4.64 18.38 11.77
CA THR A 252 5.58 19.46 11.93
C THR A 252 6.04 19.55 13.40
N ASP A 253 7.34 19.79 13.61
CA ASP A 253 7.95 20.09 14.93
C ASP A 253 7.84 19.02 16.03
N VAL A 254 7.59 17.76 15.67
CA VAL A 254 7.50 16.63 16.62
C VAL A 254 8.81 15.82 16.72
N TRP A 255 9.93 16.40 16.34
CA TRP A 255 11.21 15.72 16.32
C TRP A 255 11.95 15.80 17.64
N ALA A 256 12.27 14.65 18.21
CA ALA A 256 13.20 14.54 19.32
C ALA A 256 14.57 14.08 18.78
N GLY A 257 15.56 14.94 18.79
CA GLY A 257 16.90 14.58 18.36
C GLY A 257 17.18 14.76 16.85
N ASN A 258 17.99 13.88 16.27
CA ASN A 258 18.48 13.97 14.88
C ASN A 258 17.63 13.20 13.88
N ASP A 259 16.33 13.20 14.04
CA ASP A 259 15.42 12.48 13.15
C ASP A 259 15.05 13.35 11.94
N TRP A 260 15.89 13.33 10.91
CA TRP A 260 15.85 14.22 9.76
C TRP A 260 15.05 13.66 8.57
N SER A 261 14.39 12.49 8.72
CA SER A 261 13.78 11.81 7.59
C SER A 261 12.45 11.20 7.95
N LEU A 262 11.48 11.25 7.01
CA LEU A 262 10.21 10.56 7.18
C LEU A 262 10.42 9.03 7.12
N PHE A 263 11.14 8.53 6.10
CA PHE A 263 11.63 7.15 6.06
C PHE A 263 13.14 7.12 6.23
N SER A 264 13.64 6.22 7.09
CA SER A 264 15.06 5.97 7.29
C SER A 264 15.38 4.48 7.09
N VAL A 265 16.15 4.17 6.05
CA VAL A 265 16.54 2.79 5.71
C VAL A 265 17.91 2.49 6.28
N ARG A 266 17.95 1.82 7.45
CA ARG A 266 19.18 1.58 8.23
C ARG A 266 19.67 0.14 8.08
N GLY A 267 20.29 -0.16 6.94
CA GLY A 267 20.82 -1.50 6.63
C GLY A 267 19.78 -2.52 6.15
N GLY A 268 18.51 -2.15 6.06
CA GLY A 268 17.43 -2.94 5.49
C GLY A 268 17.18 -2.62 4.03
N THR A 269 16.10 -3.17 3.48
CA THR A 269 15.60 -2.87 2.12
C THR A 269 14.17 -2.35 2.20
N LEU A 270 13.91 -1.20 1.59
CA LEU A 270 12.58 -0.58 1.49
C LEU A 270 12.21 -0.40 0.02
N THR A 271 11.06 -0.93 -0.37
CA THR A 271 10.44 -0.67 -1.68
C THR A 271 9.18 0.16 -1.47
N ILE A 272 9.02 1.24 -2.24
CA ILE A 272 7.85 2.13 -2.19
C ILE A 272 7.24 2.27 -3.59
N LYS A 273 5.91 2.27 -3.67
CA LYS A 273 5.15 2.46 -4.91
C LYS A 273 3.77 3.08 -4.68
N ASN A 274 3.16 3.60 -5.77
CA ASN A 274 1.73 3.95 -5.92
C ASN A 274 1.16 4.98 -4.93
N GLY A 275 1.83 6.09 -4.68
CA GLY A 275 1.26 7.16 -3.81
C GLY A 275 2.26 8.25 -3.49
N THR A 276 2.10 8.92 -2.36
CA THR A 276 2.92 10.09 -2.02
C THR A 276 3.62 9.92 -0.68
N VAL A 277 4.93 10.13 -0.70
CA VAL A 277 5.77 10.33 0.49
C VAL A 277 6.10 11.81 0.57
N LYS A 278 5.55 12.52 1.54
CA LYS A 278 5.75 13.96 1.71
C LYS A 278 6.37 14.27 3.07
N ALA A 279 7.63 14.71 3.06
CA ALA A 279 8.30 15.18 4.27
C ALA A 279 7.65 16.46 4.81
N LYS A 280 7.72 16.66 6.12
CA LYS A 280 7.28 17.89 6.79
C LYS A 280 8.06 19.11 6.26
N ASP A 281 7.49 20.30 6.44
CA ASP A 281 8.03 21.56 5.92
C ASP A 281 9.19 22.15 6.76
N ASN A 282 9.98 21.31 7.42
CA ASN A 282 11.12 21.76 8.24
C ASN A 282 12.26 20.74 8.19
N ASP A 283 13.35 21.06 7.51
CA ASP A 283 14.64 20.36 7.43
C ASP A 283 14.54 18.82 7.37
N CYS A 284 13.70 18.28 6.52
CA CYS A 284 13.38 16.85 6.47
C CYS A 284 13.59 16.24 5.10
N HIS A 285 14.22 15.07 5.04
CA HIS A 285 14.25 14.22 3.85
C HIS A 285 12.96 13.39 3.76
N ALA A 286 12.44 13.12 2.56
CA ALA A 286 11.36 12.17 2.42
C ALA A 286 11.86 10.74 2.72
N CYS A 287 13.01 10.37 2.16
CA CYS A 287 13.69 9.10 2.44
C CYS A 287 15.18 9.33 2.64
N ASP A 288 15.76 8.67 3.63
CA ASP A 288 17.22 8.55 3.75
C ASP A 288 17.68 7.08 3.81
N VAL A 289 18.93 6.84 3.39
CA VAL A 289 19.54 5.51 3.37
C VAL A 289 20.86 5.55 4.13
N GLN A 290 20.99 4.70 5.14
CA GLN A 290 22.14 4.64 6.03
C GLN A 290 22.59 3.20 6.27
N TYR A 291 23.84 3.03 6.73
CA TYR A 291 24.41 1.75 7.20
C TYR A 291 24.29 0.61 6.19
N GLY A 292 24.45 0.89 4.89
CA GLY A 292 24.38 -0.11 3.84
C GLY A 292 22.96 -0.52 3.44
N GLY A 293 21.95 0.28 3.79
CA GLY A 293 20.56 0.04 3.40
C GLY A 293 20.31 0.17 1.89
N THR A 294 19.14 -0.24 1.45
CA THR A 294 18.70 -0.14 0.06
C THR A 294 17.28 0.43 0.00
N LEU A 295 17.11 1.53 -0.72
CA LEU A 295 15.81 2.09 -1.09
C LEU A 295 15.52 1.74 -2.56
N ILE A 296 14.32 1.28 -2.85
CA ILE A 296 13.80 1.04 -4.20
C ILE A 296 12.53 1.88 -4.39
N SER A 297 12.56 2.81 -5.34
CA SER A 297 11.37 3.52 -5.79
C SER A 297 10.90 2.91 -7.10
N GLU A 298 9.75 2.23 -7.09
CA GLU A 298 9.15 1.69 -8.31
C GLU A 298 8.26 2.73 -8.99
N ASP A 299 7.53 3.50 -8.19
CA ASP A 299 6.65 4.58 -8.63
C ASP A 299 6.28 5.47 -7.43
N GLY A 300 5.41 6.47 -7.64
CA GLY A 300 4.90 7.37 -6.60
C GLY A 300 5.52 8.76 -6.65
N THR A 301 5.16 9.59 -5.69
CA THR A 301 5.63 10.97 -5.57
C THR A 301 6.42 11.14 -4.28
N PHE A 302 7.63 11.63 -4.39
CA PHE A 302 8.54 11.85 -3.27
C PHE A 302 8.82 13.34 -3.13
N VAL A 303 8.28 13.94 -2.08
CA VAL A 303 8.43 15.37 -1.80
C VAL A 303 9.27 15.53 -0.53
N GLY A 304 10.53 15.84 -0.69
CA GLY A 304 11.40 16.20 0.42
C GLY A 304 11.24 17.66 0.81
N ASN A 305 11.55 18.01 2.05
CA ASN A 305 11.79 19.41 2.35
C ASN A 305 13.17 19.83 1.83
N ILE A 306 14.24 19.14 2.25
CA ILE A 306 15.63 19.37 1.80
C ILE A 306 16.12 18.35 0.77
N SER A 307 15.63 17.11 0.78
CA SER A 307 15.91 16.11 -0.25
C SER A 307 14.73 15.15 -0.35
N ALA A 308 14.37 14.73 -1.57
CA ALA A 308 13.43 13.66 -1.78
C ALA A 308 14.07 12.31 -1.41
N VAL A 309 15.32 12.10 -1.83
CA VAL A 309 16.13 10.93 -1.46
C VAL A 309 17.52 11.40 -1.04
N TYR A 310 17.98 10.94 0.12
CA TYR A 310 19.32 11.18 0.62
C TYR A 310 20.03 9.85 0.90
N VAL A 311 21.14 9.57 0.25
CA VAL A 311 21.92 8.36 0.51
C VAL A 311 23.21 8.73 1.23
N HIS A 312 23.24 8.48 2.52
CA HIS A 312 24.43 8.64 3.33
C HIS A 312 25.41 7.48 3.18
N GLU A 313 24.91 6.24 3.31
CA GLU A 313 25.69 5.02 3.14
C GLU A 313 24.75 3.87 2.72
N GLY A 314 24.92 3.34 1.51
CA GLY A 314 24.07 2.29 0.94
C GLY A 314 23.68 2.59 -0.49
N LYS A 315 22.47 2.22 -0.89
CA LYS A 315 22.02 2.32 -2.29
C LYS A 315 20.58 2.83 -2.41
N ALA A 316 20.34 3.69 -3.41
CA ALA A 316 19.01 3.96 -3.90
C ALA A 316 18.88 3.52 -5.36
N GLU A 317 17.82 2.75 -5.67
CA GLU A 317 17.41 2.35 -7.01
C GLU A 317 16.13 3.09 -7.38
N ILE A 318 16.25 4.06 -8.27
CA ILE A 318 15.14 4.89 -8.73
C ILE A 318 14.66 4.33 -10.08
N LYS A 319 13.60 3.51 -10.06
CA LYS A 319 13.02 2.89 -11.25
C LYS A 319 11.86 3.69 -11.81
N GLY A 320 11.21 4.49 -10.97
CA GLY A 320 10.07 5.33 -11.31
C GLY A 320 9.75 6.32 -10.20
N GLY A 321 8.73 7.14 -10.43
CA GLY A 321 8.22 8.12 -9.49
C GLY A 321 8.57 9.57 -9.87
N THR A 322 7.99 10.51 -9.12
CA THR A 322 8.24 11.96 -9.28
C THR A 322 8.94 12.50 -8.04
N PHE A 323 10.02 13.23 -8.22
CA PHE A 323 10.88 13.72 -7.15
C PHE A 323 10.95 15.23 -7.16
N SER A 324 10.68 15.83 -5.99
CA SER A 324 10.75 17.28 -5.80
C SER A 324 11.18 17.64 -4.37
N ILE A 325 11.57 18.91 -4.17
CA ILE A 325 11.86 19.48 -2.86
C ILE A 325 11.11 20.78 -2.65
N VAL A 326 10.77 21.07 -1.40
CA VAL A 326 10.05 22.30 -1.01
C VAL A 326 11.02 23.44 -0.70
N GLN A 327 12.11 23.15 0.02
CA GLN A 327 13.08 24.18 0.41
C GLN A 327 14.00 24.53 -0.76
N THR A 328 13.75 25.67 -1.39
CA THR A 328 14.50 26.15 -2.57
C THR A 328 15.61 27.13 -2.24
N GLU A 329 15.62 27.69 -1.02
CA GLU A 329 16.62 28.66 -0.57
C GLU A 329 17.12 28.30 0.83
N THR A 330 18.42 28.29 1.00
CA THR A 330 19.06 28.19 2.32
C THR A 330 20.27 29.12 2.35
N GLU A 331 20.32 29.95 3.37
CA GLU A 331 21.42 30.84 3.59
C GLU A 331 22.73 30.04 3.76
N GLY A 332 23.70 30.31 2.90
CA GLY A 332 25.04 29.71 2.94
C GLY A 332 25.21 28.34 2.29
N ASP A 333 24.16 27.71 1.77
CA ASP A 333 24.27 26.44 1.03
C ASP A 333 23.56 26.50 -0.32
N PRO A 334 24.24 26.89 -1.39
CA PRO A 334 23.65 27.06 -2.72
C PRO A 334 23.23 25.72 -3.37
N TYR A 335 23.51 24.59 -2.75
CA TYR A 335 23.22 23.26 -3.32
C TYR A 335 21.96 22.61 -2.78
N ARG A 336 21.35 23.12 -1.71
CA ARG A 336 20.19 22.47 -1.08
C ARG A 336 19.00 22.31 -1.99
N PHE A 337 18.66 23.29 -2.79
CA PHE A 337 17.54 23.21 -3.71
C PHE A 337 17.78 22.30 -4.93
N LEU A 338 19.02 21.81 -5.12
CA LEU A 338 19.37 20.84 -6.16
C LEU A 338 19.37 19.39 -5.68
N ARG A 339 19.09 19.14 -4.41
CA ARG A 339 19.25 17.84 -3.76
C ARG A 339 17.95 17.02 -3.73
N ASN A 340 17.38 16.70 -4.86
CA ASN A 340 16.31 15.70 -4.90
C ASN A 340 16.85 14.31 -4.60
N CYS A 341 18.00 13.95 -5.19
CA CYS A 341 18.75 12.73 -4.97
C CYS A 341 20.19 13.09 -4.61
N TYR A 342 20.61 12.78 -3.42
CA TYR A 342 21.92 13.18 -2.91
C TYR A 342 22.70 12.01 -2.30
N ASP A 343 23.98 11.95 -2.61
CA ASP A 343 24.91 10.94 -2.14
C ASP A 343 26.15 11.57 -1.49
N SER A 344 26.27 11.47 -0.17
CA SER A 344 27.35 12.10 0.58
C SER A 344 28.64 11.29 0.62
N ASN A 345 28.57 9.98 0.37
CA ASN A 345 29.69 9.05 0.45
C ASN A 345 30.07 8.44 -0.91
N ARG A 346 29.53 8.99 -1.99
CA ARG A 346 29.70 8.45 -3.33
C ARG A 346 31.17 8.35 -3.76
N GLN A 347 31.94 9.40 -3.49
CA GLN A 347 33.38 9.42 -3.82
C GLN A 347 34.19 8.36 -3.06
N ALA A 348 33.71 7.96 -1.88
CA ALA A 348 34.30 6.90 -1.08
C ALA A 348 33.82 5.50 -1.47
N GLY A 349 32.91 5.38 -2.46
CA GLY A 349 32.33 4.11 -2.89
C GLY A 349 31.39 3.47 -1.86
N LYS A 350 30.95 4.23 -0.84
CA LYS A 350 30.07 3.73 0.23
C LYS A 350 28.59 3.97 -0.05
N ALA A 351 28.29 4.86 -0.98
CA ALA A 351 26.93 5.21 -1.34
C ALA A 351 26.77 5.26 -2.86
N SER A 352 25.58 4.91 -3.35
CA SER A 352 25.24 4.98 -4.77
C SER A 352 23.77 5.30 -4.99
N ILE A 353 23.49 6.08 -6.02
CA ILE A 353 22.17 6.30 -6.57
C ILE A 353 22.19 5.85 -8.02
N VAL A 354 21.25 4.99 -8.40
CA VAL A 354 21.10 4.47 -9.76
C VAL A 354 19.70 4.80 -10.24
N VAL A 355 19.60 5.53 -11.35
CA VAL A 355 18.35 6.02 -11.90
C VAL A 355 18.09 5.36 -13.25
N THR A 356 17.00 4.60 -13.33
CA THR A 356 16.52 3.93 -14.55
C THR A 356 15.14 4.40 -14.98
N GLY A 357 14.56 5.37 -14.27
CA GLY A 357 13.27 5.98 -14.59
C GLY A 357 12.96 7.15 -13.67
N GLY A 358 11.75 7.68 -13.79
CA GLY A 358 11.24 8.76 -12.94
C GLY A 358 11.37 10.17 -13.53
N THR A 359 10.71 11.10 -12.84
CA THR A 359 10.64 12.53 -13.20
C THR A 359 11.22 13.37 -12.07
N PHE A 360 12.05 14.34 -12.39
CA PHE A 360 12.81 15.12 -11.43
C PHE A 360 12.54 16.61 -11.64
N GLU A 361 11.94 17.26 -10.67
CA GLU A 361 11.67 18.68 -10.70
C GLU A 361 12.88 19.48 -10.20
N ASN A 362 13.32 20.44 -11.01
CA ASN A 362 14.45 21.32 -10.74
C ASN A 362 15.80 20.59 -10.51
N PHE A 363 15.93 19.36 -10.99
CA PHE A 363 17.10 18.52 -10.82
C PHE A 363 17.37 17.70 -12.09
N ASN A 364 18.61 17.79 -12.63
CA ASN A 364 19.05 16.92 -13.71
C ASN A 364 19.83 15.72 -13.15
N PRO A 365 19.29 14.52 -13.13
CA PRO A 365 20.00 13.37 -12.55
C PRO A 365 21.25 12.94 -13.34
N ALA A 366 21.39 13.35 -14.60
CA ALA A 366 22.56 13.06 -15.44
C ALA A 366 23.68 14.09 -15.34
N ASP A 367 23.37 15.29 -14.87
CA ASP A 367 24.34 16.39 -14.74
C ASP A 367 23.92 17.32 -13.60
N ASN A 368 24.25 16.92 -12.39
CA ASN A 368 23.91 17.68 -11.20
C ASN A 368 25.16 18.11 -10.44
N ALA A 369 24.99 19.00 -9.47
CA ALA A 369 26.08 19.56 -8.69
C ALA A 369 26.10 19.02 -7.24
N ALA A 370 25.29 18.02 -6.91
CA ALA A 370 25.15 17.50 -5.54
C ALA A 370 26.50 17.04 -4.97
N GLU A 371 27.29 16.32 -5.79
CA GLU A 371 28.63 15.82 -5.43
C GLU A 371 29.72 16.42 -6.35
N GLY A 372 29.46 17.55 -6.95
CA GLY A 372 30.33 18.23 -7.89
C GLY A 372 29.74 18.31 -9.30
N ALA A 373 30.22 19.25 -10.09
CA ALA A 373 29.73 19.45 -11.44
C ALA A 373 29.88 18.20 -12.30
N GLY A 374 28.86 17.85 -13.08
CA GLY A 374 28.84 16.69 -13.95
C GLY A 374 28.56 15.37 -13.24
N THR A 375 28.07 15.39 -11.99
CA THR A 375 27.65 14.15 -11.31
C THR A 375 26.47 13.51 -12.04
N ASN A 376 26.61 12.24 -12.41
CA ASN A 376 25.60 11.46 -13.13
C ASN A 376 25.14 10.28 -12.30
N PHE A 377 23.83 10.19 -12.07
CA PHE A 377 23.17 9.06 -11.41
C PHE A 377 22.42 8.14 -12.38
N VAL A 378 22.27 8.56 -13.66
CA VAL A 378 21.52 7.79 -14.65
C VAL A 378 22.34 6.58 -15.10
N ASP A 379 21.71 5.42 -15.11
CA ASP A 379 22.32 4.15 -15.46
C ASP A 379 22.60 4.06 -16.97
N GLU A 380 23.51 3.15 -17.34
CA GLU A 380 23.79 2.85 -18.75
C GLU A 380 22.54 2.31 -19.44
N GLY A 381 22.26 2.77 -20.66
CA GLY A 381 21.02 2.43 -21.39
C GLY A 381 19.82 3.32 -21.06
N TYR A 382 20.02 4.35 -20.24
CA TYR A 382 19.00 5.35 -19.95
C TYR A 382 19.52 6.77 -20.22
N LYS A 383 18.60 7.72 -20.36
CA LYS A 383 18.92 9.12 -20.63
C LYS A 383 17.97 10.05 -19.87
N ALA A 384 18.50 11.08 -19.25
CA ALA A 384 17.70 12.20 -18.74
C ALA A 384 17.33 13.13 -19.90
N VAL A 385 16.04 13.33 -20.09
CA VAL A 385 15.47 14.22 -21.11
C VAL A 385 14.76 15.37 -20.41
N LYS A 386 15.10 16.61 -20.78
CA LYS A 386 14.41 17.77 -20.26
C LYS A 386 13.02 17.87 -20.90
N ILE A 387 11.98 17.79 -20.10
CA ILE A 387 10.58 17.80 -20.57
C ILE A 387 9.87 19.13 -20.31
N ALA A 388 10.39 19.96 -19.40
CA ALA A 388 9.87 21.30 -19.13
C ALA A 388 10.97 22.26 -18.66
N GLU A 389 10.81 23.56 -18.94
CA GLU A 389 11.70 24.62 -18.47
C GLU A 389 11.41 25.05 -17.02
N THR A 390 10.33 24.58 -16.45
CA THR A 390 9.92 24.84 -15.07
C THR A 390 9.99 23.57 -14.22
N PRO A 391 10.22 23.69 -12.87
CA PRO A 391 10.60 24.93 -12.16
C PRO A 391 12.03 25.37 -12.48
N ALA A 392 12.26 26.67 -12.39
CA ALA A 392 13.60 27.23 -12.56
C ALA A 392 14.47 26.95 -11.33
N PRO A 393 15.84 26.91 -11.44
CA PRO A 393 16.62 27.22 -12.66
C PRO A 393 16.80 26.04 -13.62
N ASN A 394 16.56 24.78 -13.19
CA ASN A 394 16.98 23.62 -13.98
C ASN A 394 15.87 23.07 -14.89
N GLY A 395 14.59 23.29 -14.56
CA GLY A 395 13.45 22.69 -15.26
C GLY A 395 13.14 21.27 -14.78
N THR A 396 12.31 20.54 -15.51
CA THR A 396 11.91 19.16 -15.19
C THR A 396 12.57 18.19 -16.16
N PHE A 397 13.14 17.14 -15.62
CA PHE A 397 13.78 16.05 -16.37
C PHE A 397 13.04 14.73 -16.14
N GLN A 398 12.94 13.94 -17.20
CA GLN A 398 12.47 12.57 -17.15
C GLN A 398 13.59 11.62 -17.57
N VAL A 399 13.78 10.52 -16.84
CA VAL A 399 14.70 9.47 -17.24
C VAL A 399 13.93 8.41 -18.00
N VAL A 400 14.39 8.12 -19.20
CA VAL A 400 13.76 7.19 -20.13
C VAL A 400 14.78 6.19 -20.65
N LYS A 401 14.32 5.02 -21.06
CA LYS A 401 15.16 4.01 -21.70
C LYS A 401 15.71 4.59 -23.02
N ASN A 402 16.99 4.45 -23.24
CA ASN A 402 17.71 5.02 -24.37
C ASN A 402 18.39 3.90 -25.16
N ALA A 403 18.13 3.83 -26.45
CA ALA A 403 18.90 2.99 -27.37
C ALA A 403 19.92 3.85 -28.11
N LYS A 404 21.17 3.40 -28.13
CA LYS A 404 22.18 3.91 -29.04
C LYS A 404 22.23 2.99 -30.24
N VAL A 405 22.07 3.56 -31.45
CA VAL A 405 21.98 2.80 -32.69
C VAL A 405 23.03 3.28 -33.70
N ASP A 406 23.68 2.33 -34.35
CA ASP A 406 24.76 2.56 -35.30
C ASP A 406 24.41 2.08 -36.73
N ASN A 407 23.27 1.40 -36.91
CA ASN A 407 22.83 0.87 -38.21
C ASN A 407 21.30 0.81 -38.32
N ALA A 408 20.82 0.50 -39.53
CA ALA A 408 19.38 0.49 -39.85
C ALA A 408 18.57 -0.58 -39.08
N ASP A 409 19.15 -1.79 -38.86
CA ASP A 409 18.45 -2.88 -38.17
C ASP A 409 18.27 -2.56 -36.67
N GLU A 410 19.27 -1.98 -36.04
CA GLU A 410 19.17 -1.50 -34.65
C GLU A 410 18.15 -0.36 -34.51
N LEU A 411 18.12 0.59 -35.46
CA LEU A 411 17.13 1.68 -35.43
C LEU A 411 15.70 1.15 -35.56
N ILE A 412 15.45 0.21 -36.47
CA ILE A 412 14.15 -0.41 -36.66
C ILE A 412 13.74 -1.19 -35.38
N GLY A 413 14.67 -1.95 -34.81
CA GLY A 413 14.44 -2.65 -33.54
C GLY A 413 14.08 -1.71 -32.39
N ALA A 414 14.80 -0.60 -32.26
CA ALA A 414 14.54 0.41 -31.22
C ALA A 414 13.20 1.14 -31.42
N LEU A 415 12.82 1.39 -32.67
CA LEU A 415 11.51 1.99 -33.00
C LEU A 415 10.36 1.04 -32.66
N ALA A 416 10.53 -0.25 -32.88
CA ALA A 416 9.54 -1.29 -32.60
C ALA A 416 9.41 -1.64 -31.11
N ASP A 417 10.42 -1.37 -30.28
CA ASP A 417 10.40 -1.66 -28.85
C ASP A 417 9.60 -0.57 -28.10
N PRO A 418 8.43 -0.88 -27.50
CA PRO A 418 7.59 0.12 -26.82
C PRO A 418 8.25 0.74 -25.59
N GLU A 419 9.24 0.08 -24.99
CA GLU A 419 9.94 0.60 -23.82
C GLU A 419 11.00 1.67 -24.16
N ILE A 420 11.50 1.69 -25.38
CA ILE A 420 12.52 2.65 -25.81
C ILE A 420 11.85 3.95 -26.25
N ALA A 421 11.91 4.97 -25.42
CA ALA A 421 11.35 6.29 -25.76
C ALA A 421 12.34 7.21 -26.48
N ASN A 422 13.64 7.07 -26.20
CA ASN A 422 14.70 7.86 -26.82
C ASN A 422 15.68 6.98 -27.60
N ILE A 423 16.03 7.40 -28.82
CA ILE A 423 16.93 6.69 -29.70
C ILE A 423 18.05 7.64 -30.13
N GLU A 424 19.28 7.35 -29.78
CA GLU A 424 20.46 8.11 -30.17
C GLU A 424 21.06 7.52 -31.43
N VAL A 425 21.05 8.28 -32.53
CA VAL A 425 21.70 7.89 -33.78
C VAL A 425 23.15 8.34 -33.73
N ALA A 426 24.08 7.40 -33.59
CA ALA A 426 25.49 7.66 -33.34
C ALA A 426 26.39 7.53 -34.59
N SER A 427 25.89 6.94 -35.67
CA SER A 427 26.57 6.77 -36.97
C SER A 427 25.62 7.07 -38.12
N ASP A 428 26.11 7.35 -39.31
CA ASP A 428 25.30 7.52 -40.50
C ASP A 428 24.42 6.31 -40.75
N ILE A 429 23.11 6.50 -40.87
CA ILE A 429 22.12 5.45 -41.10
C ILE A 429 21.33 5.76 -42.36
N ASP A 430 21.29 4.79 -43.30
CA ASP A 430 20.44 4.83 -44.48
C ASP A 430 19.34 3.78 -44.40
N LEU A 431 18.09 4.21 -44.30
CA LEU A 431 16.92 3.35 -44.29
C LEU A 431 16.36 3.05 -45.69
N ALA A 432 16.95 3.59 -46.77
CA ALA A 432 16.44 3.39 -48.13
C ALA A 432 16.35 1.91 -48.54
N ALA A 433 17.30 1.08 -48.08
CA ALA A 433 17.29 -0.36 -48.32
C ALA A 433 16.23 -1.15 -47.55
N LYS A 434 15.62 -0.54 -46.52
CA LYS A 434 14.60 -1.14 -45.65
C LYS A 434 13.18 -0.63 -45.98
N SER A 435 13.01 0.23 -46.96
CA SER A 435 11.75 0.92 -47.27
C SER A 435 10.64 0.05 -47.86
N SER A 436 10.86 -1.29 -48.00
CA SER A 436 9.87 -2.26 -48.42
C SER A 436 9.01 -2.82 -47.27
N GLU A 437 9.39 -2.58 -46.01
CA GLU A 437 8.68 -3.04 -44.83
C GLU A 437 8.01 -1.85 -44.15
N GLU A 438 6.68 -1.88 -44.03
CA GLU A 438 5.93 -0.87 -43.30
C GLU A 438 6.15 -1.08 -41.80
N LEU A 439 6.67 -0.05 -41.13
CA LEU A 439 6.88 -0.05 -39.68
C LEU A 439 5.96 0.96 -39.01
N THR A 440 5.04 0.46 -38.20
CA THR A 440 4.17 1.26 -37.34
C THR A 440 4.62 1.11 -35.90
N PHE A 441 4.72 2.23 -35.18
CA PHE A 441 4.98 2.23 -33.73
C PHE A 441 3.94 3.08 -33.00
N GLU A 442 3.46 2.55 -31.88
CA GLU A 442 2.32 3.11 -31.17
C GLU A 442 2.73 4.14 -30.11
N GLU A 443 3.98 4.11 -29.64
CA GLU A 443 4.44 5.03 -28.63
C GLU A 443 5.22 6.21 -29.20
N HIS A 444 5.15 7.38 -28.50
CA HIS A 444 5.94 8.54 -28.91
C HIS A 444 7.43 8.23 -28.84
N LYS A 445 8.18 8.51 -29.90
CA LYS A 445 9.61 8.30 -30.00
C LYS A 445 10.35 9.63 -30.20
N THR A 446 11.51 9.76 -29.59
CA THR A 446 12.46 10.83 -29.89
C THR A 446 13.70 10.23 -30.50
N ILE A 447 14.08 10.68 -31.71
CA ILE A 447 15.33 10.33 -32.35
C ILE A 447 16.27 11.53 -32.22
N ASP A 448 17.39 11.32 -31.54
CA ASP A 448 18.43 12.31 -31.31
C ASP A 448 19.63 12.01 -32.21
N ILE A 449 19.84 12.85 -33.24
CA ILE A 449 20.89 12.64 -34.24
C ILE A 449 22.13 13.42 -33.82
N LYS A 450 23.25 12.71 -33.60
CA LYS A 450 24.50 13.34 -33.18
C LYS A 450 25.05 14.32 -34.22
N GLU A 451 25.83 15.28 -33.75
CA GLU A 451 26.48 16.26 -34.62
C GLU A 451 27.39 15.58 -35.68
N GLY A 452 27.18 15.89 -36.93
CA GLY A 452 27.91 15.34 -38.07
C GLY A 452 27.42 13.97 -38.53
N VAL A 453 26.31 13.44 -37.97
CA VAL A 453 25.71 12.16 -38.35
C VAL A 453 24.48 12.44 -39.25
N THR A 454 24.30 11.59 -40.26
CA THR A 454 23.19 11.69 -41.22
C THR A 454 22.23 10.54 -41.02
N LEU A 455 20.93 10.81 -40.84
CA LEU A 455 19.85 9.84 -40.91
C LEU A 455 19.08 10.05 -42.22
N GLN A 456 19.22 9.09 -43.15
CA GLN A 456 18.50 9.09 -44.43
C GLN A 456 17.28 8.18 -44.32
N LEU A 457 16.07 8.77 -44.39
CA LEU A 457 14.81 8.02 -44.17
C LEU A 457 14.30 7.24 -45.40
N GLY A 458 14.91 7.41 -46.60
CA GLY A 458 14.46 6.75 -47.80
C GLY A 458 13.14 7.28 -48.37
N SER A 459 12.33 6.40 -49.00
CA SER A 459 11.02 6.81 -49.51
C SER A 459 9.98 6.94 -48.40
N ALA A 460 9.19 8.00 -48.46
CA ALA A 460 8.45 8.61 -47.34
C ALA A 460 7.33 7.81 -46.62
N ASN A 461 7.05 6.58 -46.96
CA ASN A 461 5.80 5.93 -46.50
C ASN A 461 5.97 4.65 -45.65
N PHE A 462 7.18 4.32 -45.19
CA PHE A 462 7.33 3.08 -44.46
C PHE A 462 7.32 3.24 -42.93
N LEU A 463 7.46 4.45 -42.41
CA LEU A 463 7.37 4.74 -40.99
C LEU A 463 6.05 5.44 -40.64
N THR A 464 5.25 4.82 -39.80
CA THR A 464 4.03 5.40 -39.26
C THR A 464 4.15 5.51 -37.74
N ALA A 465 4.06 6.76 -37.25
CA ALA A 465 4.11 7.08 -35.81
C ALA A 465 2.72 7.44 -35.32
N GLU A 466 2.03 6.57 -34.58
CA GLU A 466 0.67 6.82 -34.12
C GLU A 466 0.59 7.91 -33.06
N LYS A 467 1.50 7.93 -32.10
CA LYS A 467 1.57 8.97 -31.06
C LYS A 467 2.61 10.07 -31.33
N GLY A 468 3.25 10.01 -32.47
CA GLY A 468 4.20 11.03 -32.93
C GLY A 468 5.68 10.64 -32.86
N LEU A 469 6.49 11.41 -33.58
CA LEU A 469 7.93 11.30 -33.65
C LEU A 469 8.56 12.68 -33.54
N THR A 470 9.53 12.81 -32.64
CA THR A 470 10.34 14.01 -32.50
C THR A 470 11.74 13.76 -33.01
N LEU A 471 12.24 14.62 -33.90
CA LEU A 471 13.64 14.58 -34.31
C LEU A 471 14.38 15.73 -33.61
N THR A 472 15.47 15.41 -32.96
CA THR A 472 16.36 16.33 -32.26
C THR A 472 17.81 16.14 -32.70
N GLY A 473 18.68 17.00 -32.25
CA GLY A 473 20.12 16.88 -32.51
C GLY A 473 20.68 18.02 -33.37
N LYS A 474 21.92 17.81 -33.79
CA LYS A 474 22.69 18.76 -34.61
C LYS A 474 23.24 18.10 -35.90
N GLY A 475 22.68 16.95 -36.24
CA GLY A 475 23.03 16.20 -37.43
C GLY A 475 22.53 16.82 -38.75
#